data_02f4ec636191f07deeff2b0adec5c7f3
#
_entry.id   02f4ec636191f07deeff2b0adec5c7f3
#
_cell.length_a   1.000
_cell.length_b   1.000
_cell.length_c   1.000
_cell.angle_alpha   90.00
_cell.angle_beta   90.00
_cell.angle_gamma   90.00
#
_symmetry.space_group_name_H-M   'P 1'
#
loop_
_entity.id
_entity.type
_entity.pdbx_description
1 polymer ?
#
loop_
_entity_poly.entity_id
_entity_poly.type
_entity_poly.pdbx_seq_one_letter_code
_entity_poly.pdbx_strand_id
1 'polypeptide(L)'
;MKEIVRSNNLSDGRYVEPYAGGAAVAWELLLTGVVRRVSINDISLPVFAFWHSVLNSTDELCSLIHDCPLTIEEWDRQKDVFRRPDEADYLRLGFSFFFLNRTNRSGILNGGVIGGRDQTGKWKIDARFNRSDLISRIEKIASLRARIELTNLDAVKFIETNAKRFSKRTLLYIDPPYFEKGRFLYHDAYRADDHATVAESVRALKGLNWVVSYDDVRPIHDLYSSSPWLQYTLNYSARNVTKGREVMFFSKNLIVPDVPTPLHEIDRDLRSRPRPVSMREFAA
;
A
#
# COMPACT_ATOMS: atom_id res chain seq x y z
N MET A 1 -3.24 3.11 -11.31
CA MET A 1 -4.56 3.18 -10.64
C MET A 1 -5.44 4.32 -11.12
N LYS A 2 -4.98 5.58 -11.23
CA LYS A 2 -5.83 6.69 -11.72
C LYS A 2 -6.51 6.38 -13.06
N GLU A 3 -5.77 5.88 -14.02
CA GLU A 3 -6.32 5.53 -15.33
C GLU A 3 -7.32 4.36 -15.26
N ILE A 4 -7.06 3.36 -14.41
CA ILE A 4 -8.03 2.28 -14.17
C ILE A 4 -9.34 2.86 -13.61
N VAL A 5 -9.27 3.77 -12.61
CA VAL A 5 -10.47 4.41 -12.06
C VAL A 5 -11.24 5.17 -13.14
N ARG A 6 -10.56 5.97 -13.97
CA ARG A 6 -11.17 6.77 -15.04
C ARG A 6 -11.78 5.91 -16.15
N SER A 7 -11.01 4.95 -16.68
CA SER A 7 -11.46 4.09 -17.79
C SER A 7 -12.65 3.20 -17.43
N ASN A 8 -12.90 2.99 -16.14
CA ASN A 8 -14.00 2.17 -15.64
C ASN A 8 -15.17 2.97 -15.03
N ASN A 9 -15.19 4.29 -15.20
CA ASN A 9 -16.22 5.18 -14.64
C ASN A 9 -16.36 5.03 -13.10
N LEU A 10 -15.25 4.84 -12.41
CA LEU A 10 -15.19 4.68 -10.95
C LEU A 10 -14.82 5.99 -10.24
N SER A 11 -14.66 7.09 -10.97
CA SER A 11 -14.45 8.43 -10.40
C SER A 11 -15.57 8.77 -9.40
N ASP A 12 -15.24 9.51 -8.34
CA ASP A 12 -16.12 9.79 -7.20
C ASP A 12 -16.63 8.54 -6.45
N GLY A 13 -16.09 7.37 -6.76
CA GLY A 13 -16.40 6.13 -6.07
C GLY A 13 -15.59 5.95 -4.79
N ARG A 14 -15.46 4.70 -4.38
CA ARG A 14 -14.66 4.25 -3.23
C ARG A 14 -13.44 3.48 -3.72
N TYR A 15 -12.30 3.73 -3.10
CA TYR A 15 -11.09 2.93 -3.27
C TYR A 15 -10.76 2.19 -1.97
N VAL A 16 -10.32 0.96 -2.08
CA VAL A 16 -10.15 0.06 -0.93
C VAL A 16 -8.79 -0.64 -0.98
N GLU A 17 -8.03 -0.57 0.11
CA GLU A 17 -6.75 -1.30 0.29
C GLU A 17 -6.84 -2.19 1.54
N PRO A 18 -7.03 -3.54 1.37
CA PRO A 18 -7.00 -4.50 2.49
C PRO A 18 -5.63 -4.67 3.14
N TYR A 19 -4.56 -4.35 2.43
CA TYR A 19 -3.15 -4.35 2.84
C TYR A 19 -2.61 -2.94 2.65
N ALA A 20 -2.90 -2.03 3.55
CA ALA A 20 -2.68 -0.62 3.30
C ALA A 20 -1.22 -0.19 3.39
N GLY A 21 -0.46 -0.72 4.36
CA GLY A 21 0.88 -0.24 4.61
C GLY A 21 0.96 1.28 4.65
N GLY A 22 1.70 1.87 3.71
CA GLY A 22 1.80 3.32 3.53
C GLY A 22 0.64 3.97 2.77
N ALA A 23 -0.29 3.20 2.23
CA ALA A 23 -1.50 3.63 1.51
C ALA A 23 -1.26 4.71 0.43
N ALA A 24 -0.11 4.68 -0.23
CA ALA A 24 0.33 5.75 -1.13
C ALA A 24 -0.67 5.97 -2.28
N VAL A 25 -1.25 4.90 -2.82
CA VAL A 25 -2.23 4.98 -3.92
C VAL A 25 -3.55 5.53 -3.40
N ALA A 26 -4.00 5.12 -2.21
CA ALA A 26 -5.22 5.64 -1.59
C ALA A 26 -5.12 7.15 -1.40
N TRP A 27 -4.01 7.64 -0.86
CA TRP A 27 -3.80 9.08 -0.65
C TRP A 27 -3.71 9.86 -1.95
N GLU A 28 -3.01 9.33 -2.95
CA GLU A 28 -2.92 9.98 -4.25
C GLU A 28 -4.30 10.11 -4.91
N LEU A 29 -5.14 9.08 -4.87
CA LEU A 29 -6.48 9.11 -5.44
C LEU A 29 -7.43 10.04 -4.65
N LEU A 30 -7.35 10.04 -3.32
CA LEU A 30 -8.21 10.86 -2.47
C LEU A 30 -7.84 12.35 -2.55
N LEU A 31 -6.55 12.68 -2.39
CA LEU A 31 -6.05 14.06 -2.38
C LEU A 31 -6.19 14.75 -3.74
N THR A 32 -6.17 13.99 -4.83
CA THR A 32 -6.39 14.53 -6.18
C THR A 32 -7.86 14.50 -6.60
N GLY A 33 -8.77 14.11 -5.70
CA GLY A 33 -10.21 14.10 -5.95
C GLY A 33 -10.69 13.06 -6.97
N VAL A 34 -9.84 12.08 -7.32
CA VAL A 34 -10.21 11.00 -8.26
C VAL A 34 -11.24 10.06 -7.64
N VAL A 35 -11.15 9.81 -6.34
CA VAL A 35 -12.14 9.04 -5.58
C VAL A 35 -12.71 9.90 -4.44
N ARG A 36 -13.94 9.62 -4.07
CA ARG A 36 -14.62 10.36 -3.00
C ARG A 36 -14.29 9.82 -1.60
N ARG A 37 -14.05 8.52 -1.48
CA ARG A 37 -13.80 7.84 -0.20
C ARG A 37 -12.71 6.79 -0.36
N VAL A 38 -11.98 6.56 0.71
CA VAL A 38 -11.06 5.43 0.81
C VAL A 38 -11.38 4.59 2.05
N SER A 39 -11.15 3.28 1.94
CA SER A 39 -11.17 2.35 3.07
C SER A 39 -9.82 1.64 3.09
N ILE A 40 -9.09 1.82 4.16
CA ILE A 40 -7.79 1.19 4.36
C ILE A 40 -7.86 0.23 5.54
N ASN A 41 -7.23 -0.91 5.38
CA ASN A 41 -7.12 -1.93 6.40
C ASN A 41 -5.67 -2.43 6.47
N ASP A 42 -5.19 -2.72 7.66
CA ASP A 42 -3.92 -3.41 7.83
C ASP A 42 -3.96 -4.24 9.11
N ILE A 43 -3.46 -5.48 9.04
CA ILE A 43 -3.38 -6.35 10.21
C ILE A 43 -2.30 -5.89 11.19
N SER A 44 -1.27 -5.21 10.69
CA SER A 44 -0.16 -4.70 11.50
C SER A 44 -0.63 -3.60 12.44
N LEU A 45 -0.63 -3.91 13.75
CA LEU A 45 -1.01 -2.95 14.77
C LEU A 45 -0.21 -1.64 14.71
N PRO A 46 1.12 -1.62 14.49
CA PRO A 46 1.87 -0.37 14.32
C PRO A 46 1.45 0.47 13.11
N VAL A 47 1.11 -0.17 11.98
CA VAL A 47 0.58 0.52 10.78
C VAL A 47 -0.78 1.13 11.09
N PHE A 48 -1.67 0.33 11.67
CA PHE A 48 -2.99 0.80 12.11
C PHE A 48 -2.87 1.96 13.10
N ALA A 49 -2.02 1.83 14.13
CA ALA A 49 -1.79 2.84 15.16
C ALA A 49 -1.29 4.17 14.56
N PHE A 50 -0.42 4.11 13.55
CA PHE A 50 0.01 5.32 12.83
C PHE A 50 -1.15 6.01 12.11
N TRP A 51 -1.91 5.28 11.30
CA TRP A 51 -3.05 5.87 10.59
C TRP A 51 -4.17 6.31 11.54
N HIS A 52 -4.38 5.57 12.64
CA HIS A 52 -5.30 5.98 13.70
C HIS A 52 -4.88 7.33 14.29
N SER A 53 -3.59 7.51 14.59
CA SER A 53 -3.06 8.75 15.14
C SER A 53 -3.15 9.91 14.15
N VAL A 54 -2.88 9.66 12.86
CA VAL A 54 -3.09 10.66 11.80
C VAL A 54 -4.53 11.17 11.77
N LEU A 55 -5.52 10.29 12.00
CA LEU A 55 -6.94 10.63 11.87
C LEU A 55 -7.57 11.15 13.17
N ASN A 56 -7.05 10.79 14.34
CA ASN A 56 -7.71 11.03 15.62
C ASN A 56 -6.87 11.81 16.64
N SER A 57 -5.54 11.91 16.44
CA SER A 57 -4.58 12.61 17.31
C SER A 57 -3.57 13.38 16.47
N THR A 58 -4.08 14.11 15.46
CA THR A 58 -3.25 14.76 14.42
C THR A 58 -2.26 15.75 15.03
N ASP A 59 -2.74 16.63 15.90
CA ASP A 59 -1.94 17.71 16.47
C ASP A 59 -0.85 17.16 17.38
N GLU A 60 -1.19 16.17 18.21
CA GLU A 60 -0.23 15.49 19.08
C GLU A 60 0.83 14.72 18.28
N LEU A 61 0.42 14.03 17.21
CA LEU A 61 1.37 13.35 16.32
C LEU A 61 2.30 14.35 15.62
N CYS A 62 1.77 15.47 15.14
CA CYS A 62 2.56 16.52 14.51
C CYS A 62 3.55 17.16 15.50
N SER A 63 3.13 17.38 16.74
CA SER A 63 4.01 17.87 17.81
C SER A 63 5.16 16.89 18.10
N LEU A 64 4.87 15.59 18.21
CA LEU A 64 5.90 14.55 18.37
C LEU A 64 6.90 14.57 17.19
N ILE A 65 6.42 14.71 15.95
CA ILE A 65 7.27 14.78 14.76
C ILE A 65 8.12 16.06 14.77
N HIS A 66 7.56 17.17 15.20
CA HIS A 66 8.25 18.46 15.27
C HIS A 66 9.37 18.43 16.32
N ASP A 67 9.10 17.90 17.50
CA ASP A 67 9.96 18.05 18.67
C ASP A 67 10.95 16.90 18.89
N CYS A 68 10.70 15.71 18.29
CA CYS A 68 11.55 14.54 18.51
C CYS A 68 13.02 14.81 18.11
N PRO A 69 14.01 14.46 18.95
CA PRO A 69 15.40 14.51 18.54
C PRO A 69 15.71 13.41 17.50
N LEU A 70 16.54 13.73 16.51
CA LEU A 70 17.01 12.75 15.51
C LEU A 70 18.38 12.23 15.93
N THR A 71 18.39 11.44 17.01
CA THR A 71 19.59 10.87 17.64
C THR A 71 19.49 9.34 17.72
N ILE A 72 20.62 8.69 18.00
CA ILE A 72 20.66 7.23 18.17
C ILE A 72 19.91 6.80 19.43
N GLU A 73 19.98 7.61 20.50
CA GLU A 73 19.24 7.37 21.75
C GLU A 73 17.74 7.37 21.52
N GLU A 74 17.24 8.33 20.74
CA GLU A 74 15.83 8.36 20.34
C GLU A 74 15.46 7.19 19.45
N TRP A 75 16.33 6.83 18.51
CA TRP A 75 16.12 5.67 17.65
C TRP A 75 16.01 4.38 18.47
N ASP A 76 16.88 4.18 19.45
CA ASP A 76 16.81 3.02 20.36
C ASP A 76 15.50 3.03 21.16
N ARG A 77 15.08 4.18 21.69
CA ARG A 77 13.81 4.34 22.42
C ARG A 77 12.60 3.98 21.55
N GLN A 78 12.55 4.51 20.34
CA GLN A 78 11.45 4.20 19.42
C GLN A 78 11.46 2.73 18.99
N LYS A 79 12.63 2.12 18.85
CA LYS A 79 12.74 0.69 18.57
C LYS A 79 12.24 -0.18 19.72
N ASP A 80 12.45 0.23 20.95
CA ASP A 80 11.94 -0.47 22.13
C ASP A 80 10.40 -0.35 22.25
N VAL A 81 9.82 0.80 21.94
CA VAL A 81 8.36 0.96 21.84
C VAL A 81 7.80 0.04 20.76
N PHE A 82 8.42 0.03 19.56
CA PHE A 82 7.97 -0.78 18.43
C PHE A 82 8.00 -2.29 18.72
N ARG A 83 8.95 -2.75 19.53
CA ARG A 83 9.08 -4.18 19.90
C ARG A 83 8.03 -4.64 20.91
N ARG A 84 7.38 -3.73 21.61
CA ARG A 84 6.36 -4.00 22.63
C ARG A 84 5.05 -3.29 22.29
N PRO A 85 4.41 -3.67 21.17
CA PRO A 85 3.25 -2.95 20.67
C PRO A 85 2.06 -2.95 21.63
N ASP A 86 1.90 -3.99 22.46
CA ASP A 86 0.79 -4.12 23.40
C ASP A 86 0.97 -3.27 24.66
N GLU A 87 2.16 -2.72 24.90
CA GLU A 87 2.46 -1.87 26.06
C GLU A 87 2.31 -0.36 25.77
N ALA A 88 2.07 0.02 24.51
CA ALA A 88 1.97 1.40 24.09
C ALA A 88 0.54 1.75 23.62
N ASP A 89 0.13 3.00 23.89
CA ASP A 89 -1.05 3.55 23.23
C ASP A 89 -0.84 3.76 21.73
N TYR A 90 -1.92 3.97 20.98
CA TYR A 90 -1.83 4.12 19.53
C TYR A 90 -0.97 5.30 19.09
N LEU A 91 -0.95 6.40 19.82
CA LEU A 91 -0.14 7.56 19.46
C LEU A 91 1.35 7.25 19.55
N ARG A 92 1.80 6.66 20.67
CA ARG A 92 3.20 6.28 20.87
C ARG A 92 3.64 5.19 19.91
N LEU A 93 2.81 4.17 19.72
CA LEU A 93 3.11 3.08 18.79
C LEU A 93 3.15 3.57 17.34
N GLY A 94 2.18 4.38 16.93
CA GLY A 94 2.12 4.96 15.59
C GLY A 94 3.28 5.89 15.29
N PHE A 95 3.66 6.72 16.28
CA PHE A 95 4.85 7.57 16.15
C PHE A 95 6.13 6.71 16.03
N SER A 96 6.27 5.67 16.83
CA SER A 96 7.41 4.75 16.77
C SER A 96 7.54 4.10 15.38
N PHE A 97 6.45 3.57 14.84
CA PHE A 97 6.39 3.04 13.47
C PHE A 97 6.85 4.08 12.44
N PHE A 98 6.27 5.27 12.49
CA PHE A 98 6.61 6.37 11.59
C PHE A 98 8.08 6.76 11.70
N PHE A 99 8.58 6.97 12.91
CA PHE A 99 9.97 7.35 13.18
C PHE A 99 10.94 6.33 12.59
N LEU A 100 10.75 5.04 12.88
CA LEU A 100 11.59 3.97 12.36
C LEU A 100 11.49 3.84 10.83
N ASN A 101 10.30 3.96 10.26
CA ASN A 101 10.14 3.96 8.81
C ASN A 101 10.94 5.10 8.15
N ARG A 102 11.01 6.28 8.78
CA ARG A 102 11.74 7.44 8.22
C ARG A 102 13.24 7.38 8.48
N THR A 103 13.68 6.78 9.57
CA THR A 103 15.09 6.77 10.01
C THR A 103 15.85 5.48 9.68
N ASN A 104 15.17 4.39 9.35
CA ASN A 104 15.80 3.13 8.93
C ASN A 104 16.14 3.11 7.45
N ARG A 105 17.19 2.36 7.09
CA ARG A 105 17.58 2.11 5.69
C ARG A 105 16.42 1.50 4.91
N SER A 106 16.10 2.10 3.78
CA SER A 106 14.98 1.70 2.91
C SER A 106 13.61 1.67 3.59
N GLY A 107 13.47 2.21 4.81
CA GLY A 107 12.23 2.17 5.58
C GLY A 107 11.89 0.81 6.18
N ILE A 108 12.84 -0.13 6.19
CA ILE A 108 12.66 -1.47 6.76
C ILE A 108 12.65 -1.36 8.28
N LEU A 109 11.53 -1.70 8.91
CA LEU A 109 11.30 -1.49 10.35
C LEU A 109 12.29 -2.27 11.24
N ASN A 110 12.65 -3.47 10.84
CA ASN A 110 13.68 -4.28 11.51
C ASN A 110 15.10 -3.96 11.02
N GLY A 111 15.25 -3.00 10.13
CA GLY A 111 16.52 -2.57 9.58
C GLY A 111 17.35 -1.74 10.55
N GLY A 112 18.58 -1.47 10.15
CA GLY A 112 19.46 -0.56 10.87
C GLY A 112 19.22 0.90 10.48
N VAL A 113 19.62 1.81 11.38
CA VAL A 113 19.52 3.26 11.16
C VAL A 113 20.31 3.73 9.94
N ILE A 114 19.81 4.74 9.25
CA ILE A 114 20.53 5.42 8.17
C ILE A 114 21.81 6.05 8.75
N GLY A 115 22.93 5.89 8.08
CA GLY A 115 24.23 6.38 8.55
C GLY A 115 25.00 5.45 9.47
N GLY A 116 24.35 4.37 9.96
CA GLY A 116 24.91 3.47 10.98
C GLY A 116 24.78 4.08 12.39
N ARG A 117 25.10 3.28 13.40
CA ARG A 117 25.03 3.75 14.80
C ARG A 117 26.02 4.89 15.09
N ASP A 118 27.20 4.84 14.47
CA ASP A 118 28.24 5.87 14.62
C ASP A 118 27.98 7.13 13.79
N GLN A 119 26.92 7.13 13.00
CA GLN A 119 26.56 8.22 12.11
C GLN A 119 27.71 8.67 11.21
N THR A 120 28.54 7.73 10.73
CA THR A 120 29.68 7.99 9.84
C THR A 120 29.31 7.86 8.36
N GLY A 121 28.20 7.21 8.04
CA GLY A 121 27.71 7.04 6.67
C GLY A 121 27.48 8.35 5.92
N LYS A 122 27.46 8.32 4.59
CA LYS A 122 27.19 9.47 3.71
C LYS A 122 25.87 10.16 4.06
N TRP A 123 24.82 9.38 4.29
CA TRP A 123 23.49 9.87 4.70
C TRP A 123 23.33 9.62 6.20
N LYS A 124 22.75 10.58 6.90
CA LYS A 124 22.53 10.54 8.35
C LYS A 124 21.09 10.17 8.66
N ILE A 125 20.79 10.00 9.95
CA ILE A 125 19.46 9.63 10.46
C ILE A 125 18.34 10.56 9.96
N ASP A 126 18.64 11.82 9.75
CA ASP A 126 17.73 12.87 9.30
C ASP A 126 17.45 12.89 7.79
N ALA A 127 18.19 12.11 6.98
CA ALA A 127 18.19 12.19 5.52
C ALA A 127 16.78 12.04 4.87
N ARG A 128 15.82 11.43 5.56
CA ARG A 128 14.45 11.22 5.11
C ARG A 128 13.41 11.84 6.06
N PHE A 129 13.84 12.72 6.96
CA PHE A 129 12.99 13.29 8.01
C PHE A 129 12.79 14.81 7.84
N ASN A 130 12.26 15.23 6.70
CA ASN A 130 11.84 16.62 6.49
C ASN A 130 10.54 16.86 7.27
N ARG A 131 10.63 17.48 8.45
CA ARG A 131 9.53 17.69 9.39
C ARG A 131 8.36 18.44 8.76
N SER A 132 8.64 19.57 8.13
CA SER A 132 7.61 20.44 7.57
C SER A 132 6.81 19.75 6.47
N ASP A 133 7.47 19.03 5.55
CA ASP A 133 6.81 18.27 4.50
C ASP A 133 6.00 17.09 5.05
N LEU A 134 6.55 16.37 6.03
CA LEU A 134 5.88 15.24 6.67
C LEU A 134 4.63 15.68 7.43
N ILE A 135 4.71 16.76 8.23
CA ILE A 135 3.58 17.34 8.95
C ILE A 135 2.51 17.81 7.97
N SER A 136 2.90 18.59 6.96
CA SER A 136 1.94 19.08 5.95
C SER A 136 1.18 17.96 5.25
N ARG A 137 1.82 16.82 4.98
CA ARG A 137 1.15 15.64 4.39
C ARG A 137 0.18 15.00 5.35
N ILE A 138 0.55 14.88 6.63
CA ILE A 138 -0.30 14.33 7.69
C ILE A 138 -1.56 15.21 7.84
N GLU A 139 -1.40 16.51 7.96
CA GLU A 139 -2.50 17.47 8.09
C GLU A 139 -3.47 17.42 6.88
N LYS A 140 -2.92 17.34 5.66
CA LYS A 140 -3.73 17.20 4.44
C LYS A 140 -4.58 15.92 4.46
N ILE A 141 -4.02 14.80 4.89
CA ILE A 141 -4.76 13.54 5.00
C ILE A 141 -5.82 13.65 6.10
N ALA A 142 -5.44 14.15 7.27
CA ALA A 142 -6.33 14.34 8.42
C ALA A 142 -7.52 15.25 8.10
N SER A 143 -7.32 16.30 7.30
CA SER A 143 -8.42 17.19 6.86
C SER A 143 -9.52 16.47 6.09
N LEU A 144 -9.24 15.30 5.53
CA LEU A 144 -10.20 14.46 4.79
C LEU A 144 -10.72 13.27 5.60
N ARG A 145 -10.50 13.25 6.93
CA ARG A 145 -10.86 12.11 7.81
C ARG A 145 -12.29 11.60 7.63
N ALA A 146 -13.26 12.46 7.35
CA ALA A 146 -14.65 12.07 7.12
C ALA A 146 -14.87 11.22 5.85
N ARG A 147 -13.86 11.11 4.99
CA ARG A 147 -13.85 10.32 3.76
C ARG A 147 -12.99 9.07 3.88
N ILE A 148 -12.41 8.80 5.05
CA ILE A 148 -11.46 7.71 5.29
C ILE A 148 -12.07 6.74 6.30
N GLU A 149 -12.14 5.47 5.94
CA GLU A 149 -12.44 4.36 6.84
C GLU A 149 -11.13 3.61 7.12
N LEU A 150 -10.84 3.36 8.39
CA LEU A 150 -9.64 2.64 8.85
C LEU A 150 -10.06 1.44 9.70
N THR A 151 -9.48 0.27 9.44
CA THR A 151 -9.70 -0.95 10.22
C THR A 151 -8.40 -1.68 10.48
N ASN A 152 -8.39 -2.51 11.56
CA ASN A 152 -7.28 -3.39 11.90
C ASN A 152 -7.81 -4.83 11.96
N LEU A 153 -7.98 -5.41 10.80
CA LEU A 153 -8.50 -6.78 10.64
C LEU A 153 -7.54 -7.60 9.76
N ASP A 154 -7.62 -8.91 9.88
CA ASP A 154 -7.10 -9.78 8.83
C ASP A 154 -7.73 -9.41 7.48
N ALA A 155 -6.94 -9.42 6.40
CA ALA A 155 -7.38 -8.91 5.11
C ALA A 155 -8.51 -9.76 4.49
N VAL A 156 -8.49 -11.07 4.65
CA VAL A 156 -9.55 -11.97 4.18
C VAL A 156 -10.84 -11.68 4.94
N LYS A 157 -10.75 -11.59 6.27
CA LYS A 157 -11.88 -11.22 7.12
C LYS A 157 -12.42 -9.84 6.79
N PHE A 158 -11.55 -8.86 6.52
CA PHE A 158 -11.96 -7.53 6.07
C PHE A 158 -12.75 -7.59 4.76
N ILE A 159 -12.25 -8.33 3.77
CA ILE A 159 -12.90 -8.50 2.47
C ILE A 159 -14.29 -9.15 2.65
N GLU A 160 -14.37 -10.26 3.34
CA GLU A 160 -15.61 -11.01 3.56
C GLU A 160 -16.69 -10.17 4.28
N THR A 161 -16.28 -9.47 5.34
CA THR A 161 -17.18 -8.64 6.14
C THR A 161 -17.73 -7.46 5.35
N ASN A 162 -16.91 -6.85 4.49
CA ASN A 162 -17.24 -5.61 3.81
C ASN A 162 -17.73 -5.79 2.36
N ALA A 163 -17.54 -6.96 1.74
CA ALA A 163 -17.89 -7.19 0.33
C ALA A 163 -19.32 -6.77 -0.03
N LYS A 164 -20.30 -7.07 0.86
CA LYS A 164 -21.72 -6.71 0.66
C LYS A 164 -22.00 -5.21 0.74
N ARG A 165 -21.12 -4.43 1.36
CA ARG A 165 -21.22 -2.97 1.50
C ARG A 165 -20.61 -2.22 0.33
N PHE A 166 -19.79 -2.91 -0.48
CA PHE A 166 -19.14 -2.32 -1.62
C PHE A 166 -20.11 -2.19 -2.82
N SER A 167 -20.16 -1.03 -3.39
CA SER A 167 -20.95 -0.76 -4.60
C SER A 167 -20.17 -1.11 -5.86
N LYS A 168 -20.86 -1.14 -7.01
CA LYS A 168 -20.22 -1.28 -8.32
C LYS A 168 -19.20 -0.16 -8.65
N ARG A 169 -19.25 0.97 -7.93
CA ARG A 169 -18.28 2.08 -8.04
C ARG A 169 -17.14 1.96 -7.03
N THR A 170 -16.88 0.76 -6.52
CA THR A 170 -15.73 0.46 -5.66
C THR A 170 -14.63 -0.20 -6.47
N LEU A 171 -13.38 0.24 -6.28
CA LEU A 171 -12.17 -0.44 -6.74
C LEU A 171 -11.40 -0.97 -5.52
N LEU A 172 -11.18 -2.27 -5.46
CA LEU A 172 -10.29 -2.89 -4.47
C LEU A 172 -8.91 -3.07 -5.09
N TYR A 173 -7.88 -2.63 -4.39
CA TYR A 173 -6.49 -2.94 -4.71
C TYR A 173 -5.90 -3.81 -3.59
N ILE A 174 -5.50 -5.01 -3.94
CA ILE A 174 -5.07 -6.05 -3.03
C ILE A 174 -3.59 -6.30 -3.31
N ASP A 175 -2.72 -5.89 -2.40
CA ASP A 175 -1.25 -5.98 -2.48
C ASP A 175 -0.72 -6.78 -1.28
N PRO A 176 -0.94 -8.09 -1.24
CA PRO A 176 -0.55 -8.92 -0.12
C PRO A 176 0.98 -9.11 -0.07
N PRO A 177 1.53 -9.64 1.02
CA PRO A 177 2.93 -10.05 1.07
C PRO A 177 3.27 -10.93 -0.13
N TYR A 178 4.38 -10.66 -0.83
CA TYR A 178 4.77 -11.38 -2.04
C TYR A 178 5.15 -12.83 -1.75
N PHE A 179 4.92 -13.71 -2.71
CA PHE A 179 5.09 -15.16 -2.54
C PHE A 179 6.55 -15.56 -2.25
N GLU A 180 7.50 -15.02 -3.01
CA GLU A 180 8.93 -15.29 -2.78
C GLU A 180 9.58 -14.19 -1.94
N LYS A 181 9.37 -12.93 -2.31
CA LYS A 181 10.04 -11.79 -1.67
C LYS A 181 9.50 -11.52 -0.27
N GLY A 182 8.25 -11.84 0.00
CA GLY A 182 7.62 -11.66 1.32
C GLY A 182 8.29 -12.47 2.43
N ARG A 183 8.83 -13.65 2.12
CA ARG A 183 9.53 -14.52 3.08
C ARG A 183 10.73 -13.86 3.78
N PHE A 184 11.34 -12.86 3.16
CA PHE A 184 12.51 -12.16 3.69
C PHE A 184 12.20 -10.82 4.34
N LEU A 185 11.01 -10.27 4.13
CA LEU A 185 10.67 -8.91 4.53
C LEU A 185 9.72 -8.84 5.73
N TYR A 186 8.90 -9.87 5.95
CA TYR A 186 7.87 -9.88 6.99
C TYR A 186 8.12 -11.00 8.00
N HIS A 187 7.88 -10.71 9.29
CA HIS A 187 8.00 -11.68 10.38
C HIS A 187 6.97 -12.81 10.27
N ASP A 188 5.81 -12.51 9.70
CA ASP A 188 4.72 -13.44 9.43
C ASP A 188 4.57 -13.62 7.91
N ALA A 189 5.56 -14.33 7.31
CA ALA A 189 5.51 -14.66 5.90
C ALA A 189 4.29 -15.55 5.61
N TYR A 190 3.47 -15.13 4.66
CA TYR A 190 2.37 -15.95 4.14
C TYR A 190 2.88 -17.29 3.64
N ARG A 191 2.14 -18.35 3.99
CA ARG A 191 2.34 -19.69 3.45
C ARG A 191 1.56 -19.85 2.14
N ALA A 192 1.83 -20.89 1.40
CA ALA A 192 1.11 -21.17 0.15
C ALA A 192 -0.42 -21.22 0.34
N ASP A 193 -0.89 -21.77 1.47
CA ASP A 193 -2.31 -21.85 1.80
C ASP A 193 -2.94 -20.47 2.09
N ASP A 194 -2.17 -19.55 2.66
CA ASP A 194 -2.65 -18.18 2.92
C ASP A 194 -2.88 -17.44 1.59
N HIS A 195 -1.98 -17.60 0.62
CA HIS A 195 -2.15 -17.04 -0.72
C HIS A 195 -3.35 -17.65 -1.45
N ALA A 196 -3.60 -18.95 -1.29
CA ALA A 196 -4.78 -19.62 -1.84
C ALA A 196 -6.06 -19.05 -1.23
N THR A 197 -6.11 -18.87 0.08
CA THR A 197 -7.25 -18.28 0.82
C THR A 197 -7.54 -16.85 0.35
N VAL A 198 -6.50 -16.02 0.16
CA VAL A 198 -6.65 -14.67 -0.42
C VAL A 198 -7.24 -14.77 -1.83
N ALA A 199 -6.71 -15.64 -2.68
CA ALA A 199 -7.19 -15.79 -4.05
C ALA A 199 -8.66 -16.26 -4.10
N GLU A 200 -9.07 -17.13 -3.19
CA GLU A 200 -10.47 -17.57 -3.06
C GLU A 200 -11.38 -16.42 -2.65
N SER A 201 -11.01 -15.65 -1.63
CA SER A 201 -11.78 -14.50 -1.16
C SER A 201 -11.95 -13.44 -2.24
N VAL A 202 -10.88 -13.16 -3.01
CA VAL A 202 -10.90 -12.20 -4.13
C VAL A 202 -11.79 -12.70 -5.28
N ARG A 203 -11.66 -13.98 -5.68
CA ARG A 203 -12.49 -14.57 -6.75
C ARG A 203 -13.98 -14.65 -6.37
N ALA A 204 -14.28 -14.66 -5.07
CA ALA A 204 -15.67 -14.61 -4.58
C ALA A 204 -16.31 -13.22 -4.74
N LEU A 205 -15.54 -12.15 -5.02
CA LEU A 205 -16.01 -10.78 -5.23
C LEU A 205 -16.70 -10.59 -6.59
N LYS A 206 -17.76 -11.34 -6.82
CA LYS A 206 -18.50 -11.30 -8.10
C LYS A 206 -19.13 -9.92 -8.34
N GLY A 207 -18.87 -9.33 -9.51
CA GLY A 207 -19.44 -8.05 -9.92
C GLY A 207 -18.80 -6.81 -9.28
N LEU A 208 -17.75 -6.98 -8.46
CA LEU A 208 -16.91 -5.90 -7.96
C LEU A 208 -15.65 -5.74 -8.81
N ASN A 209 -15.09 -4.53 -8.78
CA ASN A 209 -13.84 -4.23 -9.49
C ASN A 209 -12.67 -4.41 -8.52
N TRP A 210 -11.73 -5.26 -8.92
CA TRP A 210 -10.53 -5.51 -8.11
C TRP A 210 -9.29 -5.66 -8.98
N VAL A 211 -8.16 -5.29 -8.40
CA VAL A 211 -6.81 -5.51 -8.91
C VAL A 211 -6.00 -6.17 -7.81
N VAL A 212 -5.23 -7.20 -8.14
CA VAL A 212 -4.29 -7.86 -7.24
C VAL A 212 -2.90 -7.74 -7.81
N SER A 213 -1.91 -7.36 -7.01
CA SER A 213 -0.49 -7.34 -7.38
C SER A 213 0.31 -8.40 -6.64
N TYR A 214 1.29 -8.98 -7.33
CA TYR A 214 2.21 -9.98 -6.78
C TYR A 214 3.55 -9.96 -7.51
N ASP A 215 4.55 -10.63 -6.94
CA ASP A 215 5.71 -11.08 -7.70
C ASP A 215 5.31 -12.09 -8.78
N ASP A 216 5.99 -12.01 -9.92
CA ASP A 216 5.67 -12.81 -11.12
C ASP A 216 6.22 -14.24 -10.98
N VAL A 217 5.44 -15.11 -10.31
CA VAL A 217 5.81 -16.50 -10.03
C VAL A 217 4.70 -17.47 -10.43
N ARG A 218 5.07 -18.66 -10.88
CA ARG A 218 4.13 -19.67 -11.39
C ARG A 218 2.99 -20.02 -10.42
N PRO A 219 3.23 -20.25 -9.10
CA PRO A 219 2.15 -20.58 -8.18
C PRO A 219 1.05 -19.52 -8.11
N ILE A 220 1.40 -18.23 -8.25
CA ILE A 220 0.42 -17.15 -8.26
C ILE A 220 -0.39 -17.13 -9.56
N HIS A 221 0.23 -17.36 -10.71
CA HIS A 221 -0.50 -17.51 -11.97
C HIS A 221 -1.50 -18.66 -11.92
N ASP A 222 -1.14 -19.79 -11.28
CA ASP A 222 -2.03 -20.94 -11.14
C ASP A 222 -3.26 -20.59 -10.27
N LEU A 223 -3.07 -19.80 -9.19
CA LEU A 223 -4.17 -19.32 -8.34
C LEU A 223 -5.14 -18.37 -9.06
N TYR A 224 -4.66 -17.56 -9.98
CA TYR A 224 -5.45 -16.57 -10.73
C TYR A 224 -5.64 -16.92 -12.20
N SER A 225 -5.49 -18.21 -12.59
CA SER A 225 -5.46 -18.69 -13.98
C SER A 225 -6.69 -18.31 -14.83
N SER A 226 -7.83 -18.01 -14.19
CA SER A 226 -9.06 -17.57 -14.89
C SER A 226 -9.24 -16.05 -14.98
N SER A 227 -8.27 -15.28 -14.48
CA SER A 227 -8.33 -13.82 -14.41
C SER A 227 -7.46 -13.18 -15.50
N PRO A 228 -7.87 -12.05 -16.10
CA PRO A 228 -6.99 -11.25 -16.92
C PRO A 228 -5.77 -10.80 -16.14
N TRP A 229 -4.62 -10.71 -16.77
CA TRP A 229 -3.37 -10.32 -16.13
C TRP A 229 -2.47 -9.46 -17.01
N LEU A 230 -1.54 -8.77 -16.37
CA LEU A 230 -0.51 -7.92 -16.97
C LEU A 230 0.79 -8.08 -16.21
N GLN A 231 1.87 -8.42 -16.92
CA GLN A 231 3.24 -8.44 -16.39
C GLN A 231 3.94 -7.10 -16.65
N TYR A 232 4.69 -6.62 -15.67
CA TYR A 232 5.45 -5.39 -15.79
C TYR A 232 6.76 -5.47 -15.00
N THR A 233 7.71 -4.57 -15.32
CA THR A 233 8.94 -4.41 -14.58
C THR A 233 8.94 -3.13 -13.76
N LEU A 234 9.48 -3.22 -12.54
CA LEU A 234 9.82 -2.10 -11.68
C LEU A 234 11.33 -2.04 -11.46
N ASN A 235 11.87 -0.82 -11.46
CA ASN A 235 13.23 -0.58 -11.04
C ASN A 235 13.27 -0.43 -9.52
N TYR A 236 13.79 -1.43 -8.82
CA TYR A 236 14.04 -1.33 -7.39
C TYR A 236 15.36 -0.62 -7.12
N SER A 237 15.35 0.46 -6.36
CA SER A 237 16.54 1.27 -6.01
C SER A 237 17.13 0.95 -4.63
N ALA A 238 16.88 -0.24 -4.06
CA ALA A 238 17.48 -0.65 -2.79
C ALA A 238 18.83 -1.35 -3.04
N ARG A 239 19.93 -0.69 -2.72
CA ARG A 239 21.33 -1.15 -2.76
C ARG A 239 21.92 -1.56 -4.13
N ASN A 240 21.17 -2.25 -4.98
CA ASN A 240 21.50 -2.54 -6.38
C ASN A 240 20.22 -2.34 -7.21
N VAL A 241 20.35 -1.74 -8.38
CA VAL A 241 19.22 -1.62 -9.32
C VAL A 241 18.93 -3.01 -9.87
N THR A 242 17.99 -3.70 -9.27
CA THR A 242 17.47 -4.98 -9.79
C THR A 242 16.11 -4.74 -10.43
N LYS A 243 15.94 -5.19 -11.66
CA LYS A 243 14.61 -5.23 -12.30
C LYS A 243 13.81 -6.35 -11.66
N GLY A 244 12.79 -6.00 -10.88
CA GLY A 244 11.82 -6.97 -10.40
C GLY A 244 10.70 -7.13 -11.41
N ARG A 245 10.31 -8.38 -11.69
CA ARG A 245 9.08 -8.67 -12.45
C ARG A 245 7.94 -8.77 -11.48
N GLU A 246 6.83 -8.18 -11.84
CA GLU A 246 5.58 -8.22 -11.09
C GLU A 246 4.42 -8.50 -12.04
N VAL A 247 3.34 -8.99 -11.48
CA VAL A 247 2.11 -9.29 -12.20
C VAL A 247 0.93 -8.64 -11.50
N MET A 248 0.01 -8.09 -12.28
CA MET A 248 -1.31 -7.67 -11.82
C MET A 248 -2.37 -8.58 -12.41
N PHE A 249 -3.31 -9.02 -11.58
CA PHE A 249 -4.53 -9.71 -11.99
C PHE A 249 -5.72 -8.79 -11.80
N PHE A 250 -6.72 -8.95 -12.67
CA PHE A 250 -7.86 -8.06 -12.73
C PHE A 250 -9.18 -8.81 -12.65
N SER A 251 -10.21 -8.17 -12.08
CA SER A 251 -11.58 -8.66 -12.23
C SER A 251 -12.00 -8.66 -13.70
N LYS A 252 -12.78 -9.65 -14.11
CA LYS A 252 -13.18 -9.84 -15.54
C LYS A 252 -13.87 -8.62 -16.16
N ASN A 253 -14.44 -7.75 -15.35
CA ASN A 253 -15.19 -6.57 -15.81
C ASN A 253 -14.37 -5.29 -15.90
N LEU A 254 -13.08 -5.34 -15.51
CA LEU A 254 -12.25 -4.16 -15.47
C LEU A 254 -11.62 -3.89 -16.86
N ILE A 255 -11.74 -2.67 -17.34
CA ILE A 255 -10.97 -2.19 -18.50
C ILE A 255 -9.57 -1.88 -18.01
N VAL A 256 -8.58 -2.56 -18.58
CA VAL A 256 -7.18 -2.32 -18.25
C VAL A 256 -6.60 -1.38 -19.30
N PRO A 257 -6.23 -0.15 -18.95
CA PRO A 257 -5.63 0.81 -19.87
C PRO A 257 -4.21 0.38 -20.26
N ASP A 258 -3.67 1.00 -21.30
CA ASP A 258 -2.27 0.85 -21.62
C ASP A 258 -1.39 1.38 -20.49
N VAL A 259 -0.24 0.71 -20.28
CA VAL A 259 0.66 1.05 -19.15
C VAL A 259 1.49 2.27 -19.50
N PRO A 260 1.32 3.39 -18.78
CA PRO A 260 2.15 4.57 -18.99
C PRO A 260 3.55 4.36 -18.41
N THR A 261 4.55 4.99 -19.01
CA THR A 261 5.87 5.12 -18.40
C THR A 261 5.78 5.70 -16.97
N PRO A 262 6.57 5.27 -15.97
CA PRO A 262 7.82 4.51 -16.11
C PRO A 262 7.69 2.97 -15.98
N LEU A 263 6.48 2.42 -15.91
CA LEU A 263 6.29 0.98 -15.91
C LEU A 263 6.54 0.46 -17.33
N HIS A 264 7.27 -0.64 -17.46
CA HIS A 264 7.47 -1.32 -18.73
C HIS A 264 6.63 -2.59 -18.73
N GLU A 265 5.60 -2.61 -19.56
CA GLU A 265 4.84 -3.82 -19.83
C GLU A 265 5.74 -4.85 -20.49
N ILE A 266 5.65 -6.10 -20.04
CA ILE A 266 6.37 -7.23 -20.62
C ILE A 266 5.39 -8.06 -21.45
N ASP A 267 4.25 -8.44 -20.87
CA ASP A 267 3.25 -9.29 -21.48
C ASP A 267 1.88 -9.11 -20.81
N ARG A 268 0.81 -9.47 -21.50
CA ARG A 268 -0.56 -9.43 -20.98
C ARG A 268 -1.45 -10.50 -21.57
N ASP A 269 -2.40 -10.98 -20.79
CA ASP A 269 -3.53 -11.77 -21.27
C ASP A 269 -4.85 -11.13 -20.79
N LEU A 270 -5.51 -10.44 -21.70
CA LEU A 270 -6.79 -9.76 -21.48
C LEU A 270 -7.92 -10.42 -22.30
N ARG A 271 -7.82 -11.71 -22.61
CA ARG A 271 -8.70 -12.46 -23.54
C ARG A 271 -10.19 -12.42 -23.23
N SER A 272 -10.59 -11.88 -22.09
CA SER A 272 -12.00 -11.74 -21.75
C SER A 272 -12.68 -10.48 -22.30
N ARG A 273 -11.98 -9.61 -23.09
CA ARG A 273 -12.58 -8.36 -23.62
C ARG A 273 -12.03 -7.91 -24.98
N PRO A 274 -12.87 -7.28 -25.84
CA PRO A 274 -12.39 -6.53 -26.99
C PRO A 274 -11.47 -5.38 -26.50
N ARG A 275 -10.39 -5.11 -27.27
CA ARG A 275 -9.48 -3.99 -27.00
C ARG A 275 -10.27 -2.69 -26.88
N PRO A 276 -9.97 -1.79 -25.92
CA PRO A 276 -10.53 -0.46 -25.97
C PRO A 276 -10.13 0.20 -27.29
N VAL A 277 -11.09 0.79 -27.98
CA VAL A 277 -10.84 1.57 -29.20
C VAL A 277 -9.92 2.71 -28.82
N SER A 278 -8.78 2.82 -29.48
CA SER A 278 -7.81 3.89 -29.26
C SER A 278 -8.49 5.23 -29.54
N MET A 279 -8.33 6.22 -28.66
CA MET A 279 -8.86 7.59 -28.86
C MET A 279 -8.30 8.27 -30.14
N ARG A 280 -7.39 7.64 -30.86
CA ARG A 280 -6.87 8.16 -32.15
C ARG A 280 -7.81 7.94 -33.31
N GLU A 281 -8.86 7.12 -33.17
CA GLU A 281 -9.83 6.87 -34.25
C GLU A 281 -11.00 7.86 -34.29
N PHE A 282 -11.08 8.81 -33.35
CA PHE A 282 -12.10 9.87 -33.35
C PHE A 282 -11.61 11.22 -33.90
N ALA A 283 -10.41 11.27 -34.48
CA ALA A 283 -9.81 12.48 -35.07
C ALA A 283 -9.62 12.34 -36.61
N ALA A 284 -10.55 11.69 -37.28
CA ALA A 284 -10.64 11.69 -38.74
C ALA A 284 -12.03 12.12 -39.21
#